data_425d3c3c2c5f9faac71ce4e1616f4c67
#
_entry.id   425d3c3c2c5f9faac71ce4e1616f4c67
#
_cell.length_a   1.000
_cell.length_b   1.000
_cell.length_c   1.000
_cell.angle_alpha   90.00
_cell.angle_beta   90.00
_cell.angle_gamma   90.00
#
_symmetry.space_group_name_H-M   'P 1'
#
loop_
_entity.id
_entity.type
_entity.pdbx_description
1 polymer ?
#
loop_
_entity_poly.entity_id
_entity_poly.type
_entity_poly.pdbx_seq_one_letter_code
_entity_poly.pdbx_strand_id
1 'polypeptide(L)'
;MTEAVIVAGSRTPFGKMSGALGSLSAVDLGAEAIRGALDRAGVSPDQVQHVIMGQVLQAGCGQGPARQAAVKAGIPMSVNAITINKLCLSGINAITQAAMLVRAGEYDVVVAGGQESMTNAPHMLEKSRAGYKFGTVQVRDHMDYDGLWDAFTDEAMGGLTESANDEDDPKRSFTREQQDEFAARSHQRAAAAQEAGRLAEEITP
;
A
#
# COMPACT_ATOMS: atom_id res chain seq x y z
N MET A 1 1.24 -12.34 -28.64
CA MET A 1 1.18 -12.15 -27.18
C MET A 1 0.18 -11.04 -26.91
N THR A 2 -0.79 -11.25 -26.07
CA THR A 2 -1.76 -10.23 -25.65
C THR A 2 -1.03 -9.10 -24.94
N GLU A 3 -1.31 -7.85 -25.29
CA GLU A 3 -0.74 -6.70 -24.61
C GLU A 3 -1.61 -6.38 -23.37
N ALA A 4 -0.97 -6.14 -22.22
CA ALA A 4 -1.64 -5.69 -21.03
C ALA A 4 -1.58 -4.16 -20.96
N VAL A 5 -2.73 -3.51 -20.79
CA VAL A 5 -2.86 -2.06 -20.70
C VAL A 5 -3.49 -1.64 -19.38
N ILE A 6 -3.16 -0.45 -18.90
CA ILE A 6 -3.84 0.16 -17.75
C ILE A 6 -4.97 1.02 -18.30
N VAL A 7 -6.20 0.72 -17.94
CA VAL A 7 -7.40 1.41 -18.43
C VAL A 7 -7.71 2.66 -17.60
N ALA A 8 -7.62 2.56 -16.29
CA ALA A 8 -7.79 3.66 -15.36
C ALA A 8 -7.11 3.37 -14.02
N GLY A 9 -7.00 4.39 -13.20
CA GLY A 9 -6.51 4.30 -11.83
C GLY A 9 -7.25 5.24 -10.90
N SER A 10 -7.26 4.91 -9.62
CA SER A 10 -7.81 5.74 -8.56
C SER A 10 -7.07 5.50 -7.25
N ARG A 11 -7.07 6.50 -6.40
CA ARG A 11 -6.57 6.40 -5.03
C ARG A 11 -7.41 7.23 -4.07
N THR A 12 -7.38 6.88 -2.81
CA THR A 12 -7.85 7.76 -1.74
C THR A 12 -6.86 8.91 -1.51
N PRO A 13 -7.26 9.99 -0.84
CA PRO A 13 -6.29 10.95 -0.32
C PRO A 13 -5.29 10.28 0.62
N PHE A 14 -4.08 10.81 0.72
CA PHE A 14 -3.15 10.40 1.78
C PHE A 14 -3.59 11.02 3.10
N GLY A 15 -3.92 10.17 4.07
CA GLY A 15 -4.27 10.59 5.42
C GLY A 15 -3.03 10.67 6.33
N LYS A 16 -2.99 11.66 7.20
CA LYS A 16 -2.04 11.69 8.32
C LYS A 16 -2.37 10.53 9.28
N MET A 17 -1.36 9.91 9.85
CA MET A 17 -1.54 8.92 10.93
C MET A 17 -2.44 9.51 12.04
N SER A 18 -3.44 8.75 12.46
CA SER A 18 -4.48 9.20 13.41
C SER A 18 -5.25 10.45 12.97
N GLY A 19 -5.25 10.75 11.67
CA GLY A 19 -5.93 11.91 11.07
C GLY A 19 -7.34 11.57 10.56
N ALA A 20 -7.81 12.32 9.55
CA ALA A 20 -9.17 12.27 9.04
C ALA A 20 -9.62 10.87 8.54
N LEU A 21 -8.69 10.06 8.02
CA LEU A 21 -8.98 8.70 7.55
C LEU A 21 -8.74 7.63 8.64
N GLY A 22 -8.40 8.02 9.86
CA GLY A 22 -8.03 7.09 10.93
C GLY A 22 -9.14 6.11 11.35
N SER A 23 -10.41 6.45 11.14
CA SER A 23 -11.56 5.58 11.40
C SER A 23 -11.79 4.51 10.33
N LEU A 24 -11.13 4.62 9.16
CA LEU A 24 -11.29 3.70 8.06
C LEU A 24 -10.23 2.60 8.12
N SER A 25 -10.68 1.36 7.94
CA SER A 25 -9.76 0.22 7.81
C SER A 25 -9.04 0.23 6.46
N ALA A 26 -7.95 -0.54 6.33
CA ALA A 26 -7.30 -0.77 5.05
C ALA A 26 -8.28 -1.31 4.00
N VAL A 27 -9.21 -2.17 4.42
CA VAL A 27 -10.27 -2.73 3.56
C VAL A 27 -11.22 -1.64 3.06
N ASP A 28 -11.60 -0.69 3.92
CA ASP A 28 -12.46 0.44 3.52
C ASP A 28 -11.78 1.30 2.46
N LEU A 29 -10.54 1.68 2.71
CA LEU A 29 -9.73 2.49 1.79
C LEU A 29 -9.51 1.77 0.46
N GLY A 30 -9.20 0.47 0.50
CA GLY A 30 -9.06 -0.35 -0.69
C GLY A 30 -10.34 -0.45 -1.51
N ALA A 31 -11.48 -0.60 -0.86
CA ALA A 31 -12.78 -0.67 -1.53
C ALA A 31 -13.13 0.66 -2.25
N GLU A 32 -12.85 1.81 -1.62
CA GLU A 32 -13.05 3.12 -2.25
C GLU A 32 -12.16 3.30 -3.48
N ALA A 33 -10.88 2.94 -3.37
CA ALA A 33 -9.95 3.02 -4.50
C ALA A 33 -10.39 2.10 -5.66
N ILE A 34 -10.85 0.88 -5.37
CA ILE A 34 -11.36 -0.06 -6.37
C ILE A 34 -12.61 0.52 -7.06
N ARG A 35 -13.60 1.01 -6.29
CA ARG A 35 -14.80 1.64 -6.87
C ARG A 35 -14.44 2.79 -7.79
N GLY A 36 -13.62 3.72 -7.32
CA GLY A 36 -13.20 4.85 -8.13
C GLY A 36 -12.44 4.46 -9.40
N ALA A 37 -11.65 3.39 -9.37
CA ALA A 37 -10.96 2.88 -10.56
C ALA A 37 -11.94 2.26 -11.56
N LEU A 38 -12.90 1.46 -11.10
CA LEU A 38 -13.94 0.85 -11.95
C LEU A 38 -14.83 1.91 -12.59
N ASP A 39 -15.28 2.89 -11.80
CA ASP A 39 -16.12 3.99 -12.29
C ASP A 39 -15.41 4.79 -13.40
N ARG A 40 -14.13 5.13 -13.18
CA ARG A 40 -13.33 5.85 -14.20
C ARG A 40 -13.03 5.02 -15.44
N ALA A 41 -12.88 3.71 -15.28
CA ALA A 41 -12.67 2.79 -16.39
C ALA A 41 -13.96 2.53 -17.19
N GLY A 42 -15.14 2.85 -16.64
CA GLY A 42 -16.42 2.42 -17.18
C GLY A 42 -16.58 0.89 -17.17
N VAL A 43 -15.92 0.21 -16.22
CA VAL A 43 -15.95 -1.25 -16.08
C VAL A 43 -16.92 -1.63 -14.96
N SER A 44 -17.90 -2.47 -15.30
CA SER A 44 -18.82 -3.02 -14.29
C SER A 44 -18.07 -3.98 -13.35
N PRO A 45 -18.38 -3.99 -12.04
CA PRO A 45 -17.79 -4.96 -11.11
C PRO A 45 -17.92 -6.42 -11.55
N ASP A 46 -18.99 -6.77 -12.27
CA ASP A 46 -19.21 -8.13 -12.81
C ASP A 46 -18.24 -8.54 -13.91
N GLN A 47 -17.56 -7.59 -14.55
CA GLN A 47 -16.56 -7.86 -15.58
C GLN A 47 -15.19 -8.19 -15.00
N VAL A 48 -14.96 -7.91 -13.72
CA VAL A 48 -13.70 -8.19 -13.06
C VAL A 48 -13.56 -9.69 -12.85
N GLN A 49 -12.41 -10.25 -13.27
CA GLN A 49 -12.14 -11.68 -13.19
C GLN A 49 -11.14 -12.05 -12.08
N HIS A 50 -10.30 -11.08 -11.66
CA HIS A 50 -9.34 -11.29 -10.59
C HIS A 50 -8.99 -9.98 -9.88
N VAL A 51 -8.65 -10.06 -8.59
CA VAL A 51 -8.22 -8.92 -7.77
C VAL A 51 -6.91 -9.23 -7.07
N ILE A 52 -5.91 -8.35 -7.18
CA ILE A 52 -4.63 -8.46 -6.49
C ILE A 52 -4.39 -7.16 -5.71
N MET A 53 -4.39 -7.24 -4.38
CA MET A 53 -4.12 -6.08 -3.53
C MET A 53 -2.88 -6.31 -2.68
N GLY A 54 -1.96 -5.37 -2.75
CA GLY A 54 -0.80 -5.30 -1.85
C GLY A 54 -1.22 -4.78 -0.47
N GLN A 55 -0.75 -5.44 0.57
CA GLN A 55 -0.90 -4.96 1.94
C GLN A 55 0.21 -5.53 2.83
N VAL A 56 0.87 -4.68 3.59
CA VAL A 56 1.95 -5.09 4.51
C VAL A 56 1.37 -5.42 5.88
N LEU A 57 0.61 -4.51 6.46
CA LEU A 57 0.08 -4.61 7.82
C LEU A 57 -1.26 -5.36 7.83
N GLN A 58 -1.18 -6.69 7.89
CA GLN A 58 -2.35 -7.55 7.76
C GLN A 58 -2.90 -8.04 9.10
N ALA A 59 -2.15 -7.90 10.20
CA ALA A 59 -2.64 -8.31 11.52
C ALA A 59 -3.90 -7.53 11.90
N GLY A 60 -4.92 -8.23 12.39
CA GLY A 60 -6.20 -7.63 12.77
C GLY A 60 -7.15 -7.27 11.62
N CYS A 61 -6.74 -7.42 10.36
CA CYS A 61 -7.58 -7.09 9.20
C CYS A 61 -8.59 -8.18 8.81
N GLY A 62 -8.62 -9.30 9.53
CA GLY A 62 -9.46 -10.44 9.20
C GLY A 62 -8.92 -11.29 8.05
N GLN A 63 -9.76 -12.19 7.54
CA GLN A 63 -9.35 -13.13 6.49
C GLN A 63 -9.37 -12.46 5.12
N GLY A 64 -8.24 -12.56 4.37
CA GLY A 64 -8.16 -12.14 2.98
C GLY A 64 -8.56 -10.67 2.74
N PRO A 65 -7.80 -9.68 3.22
CA PRO A 65 -8.18 -8.27 3.09
C PRO A 65 -8.50 -7.82 1.66
N ALA A 66 -7.79 -8.33 0.66
CA ALA A 66 -8.10 -8.06 -0.75
C ALA A 66 -9.49 -8.57 -1.14
N ARG A 67 -9.89 -9.76 -0.64
CA ARG A 67 -11.22 -10.31 -0.85
C ARG A 67 -12.29 -9.43 -0.23
N GLN A 68 -12.07 -8.97 0.99
CA GLN A 68 -12.99 -8.09 1.69
C GLN A 68 -13.17 -6.77 0.93
N ALA A 69 -12.08 -6.15 0.48
CA ALA A 69 -12.12 -4.91 -0.30
C ALA A 69 -12.85 -5.08 -1.65
N ALA A 70 -12.57 -6.17 -2.37
CA ALA A 70 -13.23 -6.50 -3.63
C ALA A 70 -14.75 -6.59 -3.47
N VAL A 71 -15.22 -7.39 -2.51
CA VAL A 71 -16.66 -7.56 -2.25
C VAL A 71 -17.30 -6.25 -1.77
N LYS A 72 -16.61 -5.50 -0.91
CA LYS A 72 -17.10 -4.20 -0.45
C LYS A 72 -17.17 -3.17 -1.58
N ALA A 73 -16.32 -3.30 -2.60
CA ALA A 73 -16.37 -2.50 -3.82
C ALA A 73 -17.48 -2.93 -4.81
N GLY A 74 -18.18 -4.02 -4.54
CA GLY A 74 -19.27 -4.53 -5.37
C GLY A 74 -18.86 -5.66 -6.33
N ILE A 75 -17.59 -6.09 -6.33
CA ILE A 75 -17.12 -7.21 -7.15
C ILE A 75 -17.72 -8.51 -6.60
N PRO A 76 -18.24 -9.40 -7.48
CA PRO A 76 -18.90 -10.63 -7.05
C PRO A 76 -18.01 -11.53 -6.18
N MET A 77 -18.61 -12.22 -5.20
CA MET A 77 -17.91 -13.14 -4.31
C MET A 77 -17.23 -14.31 -5.05
N SER A 78 -17.70 -14.65 -6.23
CA SER A 78 -17.11 -15.69 -7.09
C SER A 78 -15.76 -15.30 -7.72
N VAL A 79 -15.45 -14.01 -7.78
CA VAL A 79 -14.19 -13.50 -8.36
C VAL A 79 -13.03 -13.82 -7.42
N ASN A 80 -11.94 -14.36 -7.94
CA ASN A 80 -10.75 -14.64 -7.16
C ASN A 80 -10.08 -13.35 -6.66
N ALA A 81 -9.58 -13.38 -5.42
CA ALA A 81 -8.84 -12.27 -4.85
C ALA A 81 -7.66 -12.75 -4.00
N ILE A 82 -6.52 -12.08 -4.12
CA ILE A 82 -5.30 -12.40 -3.39
C ILE A 82 -4.72 -11.13 -2.75
N THR A 83 -4.28 -11.27 -1.50
CA THR A 83 -3.49 -10.24 -0.82
C THR A 83 -2.02 -10.64 -0.90
N ILE A 84 -1.18 -9.73 -1.35
CA ILE A 84 0.27 -9.96 -1.47
C ILE A 84 1.05 -9.00 -0.59
N ASN A 85 2.19 -9.44 -0.10
CA ASN A 85 3.13 -8.62 0.65
C ASN A 85 4.52 -8.73 0.03
N LYS A 86 5.02 -7.61 -0.46
CA LYS A 86 6.39 -7.37 -0.88
C LYS A 86 6.86 -6.02 -0.34
N LEU A 87 6.53 -5.75 0.93
CA LEU A 87 6.79 -4.48 1.61
C LEU A 87 6.32 -3.27 0.76
N CYS A 88 7.10 -2.20 0.68
CA CYS A 88 6.74 -0.99 -0.06
C CYS A 88 6.50 -1.22 -1.57
N LEU A 89 6.91 -2.36 -2.12
CA LEU A 89 6.71 -2.72 -3.52
C LEU A 89 5.44 -3.53 -3.78
N SER A 90 4.60 -3.77 -2.76
CA SER A 90 3.43 -4.66 -2.88
C SER A 90 2.45 -4.19 -3.95
N GLY A 91 2.13 -2.90 -4.01
CA GLY A 91 1.22 -2.34 -5.01
C GLY A 91 1.75 -2.47 -6.44
N ILE A 92 3.00 -2.13 -6.68
CA ILE A 92 3.65 -2.30 -7.99
C ILE A 92 3.74 -3.77 -8.36
N ASN A 93 4.04 -4.64 -7.40
CA ASN A 93 4.08 -6.08 -7.64
C ASN A 93 2.70 -6.64 -8.01
N ALA A 94 1.62 -6.14 -7.42
CA ALA A 94 0.26 -6.49 -7.81
C ALA A 94 -0.02 -6.17 -9.27
N ILE A 95 0.35 -4.96 -9.72
CA ILE A 95 0.21 -4.54 -11.12
C ILE A 95 1.04 -5.41 -12.05
N THR A 96 2.28 -5.73 -11.67
CA THR A 96 3.16 -6.60 -12.46
C THR A 96 2.56 -8.00 -12.62
N GLN A 97 2.03 -8.59 -11.53
CA GLN A 97 1.37 -9.89 -11.58
C GLN A 97 0.11 -9.86 -12.45
N ALA A 98 -0.72 -8.82 -12.33
CA ALA A 98 -1.89 -8.64 -13.19
C ALA A 98 -1.50 -8.59 -14.68
N ALA A 99 -0.47 -7.82 -15.02
CA ALA A 99 0.02 -7.76 -16.40
C ALA A 99 0.53 -9.11 -16.91
N MET A 100 1.16 -9.91 -16.05
CA MET A 100 1.59 -11.27 -16.40
C MET A 100 0.40 -12.20 -16.66
N LEU A 101 -0.64 -12.14 -15.82
CA LEU A 101 -1.85 -12.96 -15.96
C LEU A 101 -2.63 -12.61 -17.24
N VAL A 102 -2.75 -11.30 -17.55
CA VAL A 102 -3.39 -10.87 -18.81
C VAL A 102 -2.58 -11.34 -20.03
N ARG A 103 -1.26 -11.19 -20.01
CA ARG A 103 -0.39 -11.66 -21.11
C ARG A 103 -0.41 -13.17 -21.28
N ALA A 104 -0.58 -13.92 -20.20
CA ALA A 104 -0.71 -15.37 -20.22
C ALA A 104 -2.08 -15.84 -20.76
N GLY A 105 -3.06 -14.94 -20.86
CA GLY A 105 -4.42 -15.26 -21.28
C GLY A 105 -5.28 -15.90 -20.20
N GLU A 106 -4.86 -15.82 -18.92
CA GLU A 106 -5.62 -16.35 -17.80
C GLU A 106 -6.83 -15.47 -17.46
N TYR A 107 -6.68 -14.14 -17.59
CA TYR A 107 -7.72 -13.17 -17.34
C TYR A 107 -7.65 -11.99 -18.34
N ASP A 108 -8.80 -11.41 -18.64
CA ASP A 108 -8.90 -10.22 -19.49
C ASP A 108 -8.98 -8.93 -18.68
N VAL A 109 -9.66 -8.97 -17.52
CA VAL A 109 -9.88 -7.82 -16.65
C VAL A 109 -9.44 -8.12 -15.22
N VAL A 110 -8.40 -7.44 -14.77
CA VAL A 110 -7.82 -7.61 -13.43
C VAL A 110 -7.76 -6.26 -12.71
N VAL A 111 -8.22 -6.22 -11.48
CA VAL A 111 -8.00 -5.10 -10.57
C VAL A 111 -6.70 -5.36 -9.78
N ALA A 112 -5.77 -4.42 -9.83
CA ALA A 112 -4.50 -4.52 -9.13
C ALA A 112 -4.14 -3.20 -8.44
N GLY A 113 -3.71 -3.26 -7.20
CA GLY A 113 -3.33 -2.08 -6.43
C GLY A 113 -2.80 -2.42 -5.06
N GLY A 114 -3.12 -1.57 -4.10
CA GLY A 114 -2.74 -1.76 -2.71
C GLY A 114 -3.68 -1.03 -1.75
N GLN A 115 -3.62 -1.40 -0.50
CA GLN A 115 -4.40 -0.82 0.58
C GLN A 115 -3.59 -0.90 1.87
N GLU A 116 -3.66 0.14 2.70
CA GLU A 116 -2.95 0.17 3.97
C GLU A 116 -3.64 1.11 4.96
N SER A 117 -3.65 0.75 6.22
CA SER A 117 -4.02 1.66 7.31
C SER A 117 -3.03 1.51 8.46
N MET A 118 -2.04 2.37 8.50
CA MET A 118 -1.02 2.36 9.57
C MET A 118 -1.62 2.73 10.92
N THR A 119 -2.63 3.59 10.93
CA THR A 119 -3.36 3.98 12.14
C THR A 119 -4.01 2.78 12.85
N ASN A 120 -4.49 1.81 12.08
CA ASN A 120 -5.22 0.65 12.61
C ASN A 120 -4.33 -0.59 12.78
N ALA A 121 -3.01 -0.47 12.59
CA ALA A 121 -2.07 -1.55 12.87
C ALA A 121 -2.06 -1.84 14.39
N PRO A 122 -2.24 -3.11 14.79
CA PRO A 122 -2.31 -3.45 16.21
C PRO A 122 -0.93 -3.54 16.85
N HIS A 123 -0.90 -3.48 18.18
CA HIS A 123 0.23 -3.96 18.96
C HIS A 123 0.10 -5.46 19.20
N MET A 124 1.20 -6.18 19.08
CA MET A 124 1.25 -7.64 19.19
C MET A 124 1.79 -8.07 20.53
N LEU A 125 1.11 -9.02 21.15
CA LEU A 125 1.56 -9.70 22.36
C LEU A 125 2.12 -11.07 21.99
N GLU A 126 3.43 -11.14 21.80
CA GLU A 126 4.11 -12.37 21.39
C GLU A 126 4.07 -13.44 22.51
N LYS A 127 4.12 -14.71 22.12
CA LYS A 127 4.14 -15.86 23.03
C LYS A 127 2.94 -15.95 24.01
N SER A 128 1.90 -15.14 23.81
CA SER A 128 0.70 -15.11 24.67
C SER A 128 -0.02 -16.46 24.76
N ARG A 129 0.02 -17.29 23.71
CA ARG A 129 -0.58 -18.64 23.70
C ARG A 129 0.04 -19.59 24.69
N ALA A 130 1.35 -19.45 24.95
CA ALA A 130 2.06 -20.24 25.97
C ALA A 130 1.91 -19.68 27.40
N GLY A 131 1.38 -18.44 27.51
CA GLY A 131 1.24 -17.70 28.74
C GLY A 131 2.54 -17.11 29.25
N TYR A 132 2.42 -16.14 30.17
CA TYR A 132 3.54 -15.47 30.81
C TYR A 132 3.56 -15.84 32.28
N LYS A 133 4.63 -16.46 32.75
CA LYS A 133 4.68 -17.00 34.08
C LYS A 133 5.25 -16.04 35.12
N PHE A 134 6.24 -15.20 34.71
CA PHE A 134 6.93 -14.30 35.63
C PHE A 134 7.65 -13.19 34.82
N GLY A 135 7.73 -11.98 35.36
CA GLY A 135 8.48 -10.86 34.80
C GLY A 135 7.65 -9.96 33.85
N THR A 136 8.30 -8.93 33.32
CA THR A 136 7.74 -7.95 32.42
C THR A 136 7.54 -8.54 31.00
N VAL A 137 6.48 -8.15 30.36
CA VAL A 137 6.17 -8.51 28.95
C VAL A 137 6.18 -7.23 28.12
N GLN A 138 6.82 -7.28 26.97
CA GLN A 138 6.80 -6.20 25.98
C GLN A 138 5.71 -6.48 24.93
N VAL A 139 5.09 -5.42 24.44
CA VAL A 139 4.19 -5.42 23.27
C VAL A 139 4.95 -4.83 22.11
N ARG A 140 4.89 -5.47 20.93
CA ARG A 140 5.50 -4.97 19.72
C ARG A 140 4.49 -4.22 18.87
N ASP A 141 4.86 -3.09 18.35
CA ASP A 141 4.09 -2.40 17.33
C ASP A 141 4.22 -3.15 15.99
N HIS A 142 3.10 -3.65 15.46
CA HIS A 142 3.07 -4.34 14.16
C HIS A 142 3.55 -3.43 13.02
N MET A 143 3.21 -2.15 13.06
CA MET A 143 3.63 -1.18 12.05
C MET A 143 5.16 -1.02 12.01
N ASP A 144 5.78 -0.87 13.17
CA ASP A 144 7.22 -0.73 13.29
C ASP A 144 7.91 -2.05 12.91
N TYR A 145 7.59 -3.14 13.59
CA TYR A 145 8.32 -4.39 13.52
C TYR A 145 8.18 -5.12 12.16
N ASP A 146 6.97 -5.17 11.60
CA ASP A 146 6.73 -5.91 10.34
C ASP A 146 6.76 -5.01 9.10
N GLY A 147 6.76 -3.70 9.27
CA GLY A 147 6.68 -2.76 8.15
C GLY A 147 7.85 -1.79 7.99
N LEU A 148 8.45 -1.32 9.09
CA LEU A 148 9.41 -0.22 9.06
C LEU A 148 10.81 -0.56 9.59
N TRP A 149 10.96 -1.69 10.27
CA TRP A 149 12.24 -2.17 10.81
C TRP A 149 12.90 -3.14 9.85
N ASP A 150 14.18 -2.92 9.53
CA ASP A 150 14.90 -3.86 8.69
C ASP A 150 15.37 -5.07 9.49
N ALA A 151 14.93 -6.25 9.09
CA ALA A 151 15.21 -7.51 9.76
C ALA A 151 16.66 -8.00 9.59
N PHE A 152 17.44 -7.42 8.69
CA PHE A 152 18.80 -7.85 8.38
C PHE A 152 19.85 -6.95 9.03
N THR A 153 19.62 -5.65 9.02
CA THR A 153 20.53 -4.66 9.62
C THR A 153 20.14 -4.26 11.04
N ASP A 154 18.92 -4.63 11.46
CA ASP A 154 18.36 -4.27 12.78
C ASP A 154 18.26 -2.73 12.96
N GLU A 155 17.80 -2.06 11.92
CA GLU A 155 17.70 -0.60 11.86
C GLU A 155 16.33 -0.13 11.37
N ALA A 156 15.89 1.05 11.80
CA ALA A 156 14.75 1.74 11.20
C ALA A 156 15.09 2.24 9.80
N MET A 157 14.07 2.40 8.92
CA MET A 157 14.26 2.87 7.53
C MET A 157 15.01 4.19 7.43
N GLY A 158 14.87 5.11 8.41
CA GLY A 158 15.65 6.35 8.46
C GLY A 158 17.15 6.09 8.68
N GLY A 159 17.48 5.24 9.67
CA GLY A 159 18.87 4.83 9.94
C GLY A 159 19.49 4.15 8.74
N LEU A 160 18.76 3.22 8.11
CA LEU A 160 19.22 2.53 6.89
C LEU A 160 19.48 3.50 5.73
N THR A 161 18.68 4.56 5.60
CA THR A 161 18.89 5.61 4.59
C THR A 161 20.17 6.42 4.89
N GLU A 162 20.39 6.79 6.14
CA GLU A 162 21.63 7.48 6.56
C GLU A 162 22.85 6.59 6.35
N SER A 163 22.77 5.32 6.70
CA SER A 163 23.86 4.34 6.47
C SER A 163 24.17 4.17 4.99
N ALA A 164 23.22 4.41 4.11
CA ALA A 164 23.42 4.38 2.65
C ALA A 164 24.00 5.69 2.08
N ASN A 165 23.93 6.80 2.84
CA ASN A 165 24.56 8.06 2.48
C ASN A 165 26.05 7.99 2.85
N ASP A 166 26.90 7.77 1.87
CA ASP A 166 28.33 7.51 2.01
C ASP A 166 29.13 8.71 1.51
N GLU A 167 29.73 9.45 2.43
CA GLU A 167 30.49 10.66 2.11
C GLU A 167 31.71 10.39 1.22
N ASP A 168 32.23 9.18 1.23
CA ASP A 168 33.37 8.75 0.41
C ASP A 168 32.96 8.29 -1.01
N ASP A 169 31.65 8.04 -1.25
CA ASP A 169 31.13 7.67 -2.57
C ASP A 169 30.34 8.84 -3.20
N PRO A 170 30.89 9.54 -4.21
CA PRO A 170 30.20 10.68 -4.84
C PRO A 170 28.83 10.36 -5.46
N LYS A 171 28.51 9.07 -5.67
CA LYS A 171 27.21 8.64 -6.18
C LYS A 171 26.17 8.46 -5.07
N ARG A 172 26.61 8.36 -3.84
CA ARG A 172 25.77 8.14 -2.66
C ARG A 172 25.95 9.22 -1.59
N SER A 173 26.75 10.24 -1.86
CA SER A 173 27.00 11.36 -0.96
C SER A 173 26.05 12.52 -1.27
N PHE A 174 25.21 12.88 -0.30
CA PHE A 174 24.27 13.98 -0.40
C PHE A 174 24.44 14.91 0.80
N THR A 175 24.75 16.18 0.52
CA THR A 175 24.84 17.18 1.57
C THR A 175 23.47 17.50 2.18
N ARG A 176 23.47 18.09 3.36
CA ARG A 176 22.22 18.54 4.01
C ARG A 176 21.46 19.54 3.13
N GLU A 177 22.14 20.46 2.47
CA GLU A 177 21.52 21.45 1.58
C GLU A 177 20.85 20.80 0.38
N GLN A 178 21.45 19.78 -0.21
CA GLN A 178 20.86 19.00 -1.32
C GLN A 178 19.59 18.26 -0.87
N GLN A 179 19.60 17.67 0.33
CA GLN A 179 18.46 17.01 0.90
C GLN A 179 17.30 18.00 1.16
N ASP A 180 17.61 19.15 1.76
CA ASP A 180 16.62 20.19 2.05
C ASP A 180 16.05 20.82 0.77
N GLU A 181 16.87 21.07 -0.25
CA GLU A 181 16.41 21.55 -1.56
C GLU A 181 15.48 20.52 -2.24
N PHE A 182 15.84 19.25 -2.20
CA PHE A 182 14.99 18.19 -2.74
C PHE A 182 13.63 18.13 -2.05
N ALA A 183 13.61 18.19 -0.72
CA ALA A 183 12.39 18.17 0.07
C ALA A 183 11.51 19.40 -0.23
N ALA A 184 12.09 20.60 -0.23
CA ALA A 184 11.38 21.84 -0.54
C ALA A 184 10.76 21.79 -1.95
N ARG A 185 11.52 21.35 -2.94
CA ARG A 185 11.05 21.18 -4.32
C ARG A 185 9.92 20.15 -4.43
N SER A 186 9.98 19.08 -3.66
CA SER A 186 8.92 18.05 -3.62
C SER A 186 7.61 18.66 -3.12
N HIS A 187 7.64 19.40 -2.01
CA HIS A 187 6.46 20.09 -1.48
C HIS A 187 5.90 21.13 -2.45
N GLN A 188 6.76 21.95 -3.07
CA GLN A 188 6.34 22.96 -4.05
C GLN A 188 5.64 22.32 -5.26
N ARG A 189 6.15 21.20 -5.77
CA ARG A 189 5.55 20.46 -6.89
C ARG A 189 4.19 19.88 -6.50
N ALA A 190 4.06 19.32 -5.30
CA ALA A 190 2.79 18.80 -4.81
C ALA A 190 1.73 19.90 -4.69
N ALA A 191 2.09 21.06 -4.10
CA ALA A 191 1.20 22.21 -4.00
C ALA A 191 0.75 22.72 -5.37
N ALA A 192 1.69 22.91 -6.31
CA ALA A 192 1.37 23.33 -7.67
C ALA A 192 0.46 22.35 -8.43
N ALA A 193 0.68 21.03 -8.24
CA ALA A 193 -0.18 20.01 -8.84
C ALA A 193 -1.59 20.04 -8.26
N GLN A 194 -1.72 20.29 -6.95
CA GLN A 194 -3.03 20.45 -6.30
C GLN A 194 -3.76 21.71 -6.78
N GLU A 195 -3.09 22.85 -6.84
CA GLU A 195 -3.65 24.12 -7.34
C GLU A 195 -4.08 24.00 -8.80
N ALA A 196 -3.34 23.28 -9.63
CA ALA A 196 -3.67 23.02 -11.02
C ALA A 196 -4.78 21.96 -11.22
N GLY A 197 -5.34 21.40 -10.13
CA GLY A 197 -6.41 20.39 -10.19
C GLY A 197 -5.97 18.99 -10.65
N ARG A 198 -4.67 18.76 -10.90
CA ARG A 198 -4.17 17.48 -11.42
C ARG A 198 -4.45 16.30 -10.51
N LEU A 199 -4.41 16.52 -9.17
CA LEU A 199 -4.66 15.46 -8.20
C LEU A 199 -6.13 15.05 -8.12
N ALA A 200 -7.06 15.91 -8.53
CA ALA A 200 -8.49 15.61 -8.54
C ALA A 200 -8.84 14.50 -9.57
N GLU A 201 -8.04 14.36 -10.61
CA GLU A 201 -8.24 13.32 -11.62
C GLU A 201 -7.96 11.91 -11.11
N GLU A 202 -7.15 11.77 -10.07
CA GLU A 202 -6.75 10.47 -9.51
C GLU A 202 -7.37 10.18 -8.13
N ILE A 203 -7.76 11.21 -7.40
CA ILE A 203 -8.31 11.06 -6.04
C ILE A 203 -9.81 10.78 -6.11
N THR A 204 -10.23 9.74 -5.38
CA THR A 204 -11.64 9.50 -5.01
C THR A 204 -11.82 10.01 -3.59
N PRO A 205 -12.74 10.99 -3.35
CA PRO A 205 -12.95 11.63 -2.06
C PRO A 205 -13.58 10.69 -1.04
#